data_1f8bba007276fc2c668be0f744ad5dee
#
_entry.id   1f8bba007276fc2c668be0f744ad5dee
#
_cell.length_a   1.000
_cell.length_b   1.000
_cell.length_c   1.000
_cell.angle_alpha   90.00
_cell.angle_beta   90.00
_cell.angle_gamma   90.00
#
_symmetry.space_group_name_H-M   'P 1'
#
loop_
_entity.id
_entity.type
_entity.pdbx_description
1 polymer ?
#
loop_
_entity_poly.entity_id
_entity_poly.type
_entity_poly.pdbx_seq_one_letter_code
_entity_poly.pdbx_strand_id
1 'polypeptide(L)'
;MAVEKSSEKFRPGQTFLIGFAFFTTFSWSLYNTQVNQQVKLYIPLLTIVGIIMAIDNIIGVIVQPVMGNVSDNTRSKYGRRMPYIVVGVISSAIFFALIPTGFGTELWILLIWIFCFSISMAFYRSQAVALMPDFVRPIDRSKGNAIINIMGGIGTIFAFTLSLVSDYIGLQLTFIIASIVMVIAMIILFLTIKEKDSYSYKLLMEQEAKEVESVKKQKEKLTILASIRDVAREKDKSTLIMLLAIFAWFVGYNGLEALFTIYAGPEGLSIVPTPGQAGFLLNAIAITFILSAFPLSLLAKKIGRRLCIKIGVILMIIALIVAFLFRTLTVTVMGFILFGIGWALVNVNSIVIIWELAPNLKKIGTYTGLYYFFSVLAAILGPMLIGMMTDLFGIETLLLNGAIFLIIAFVLILFVRRGEVEFTEEEKLAREKTIAEL
;
A
#
# COMPACT_ATOMS: atom_id res chain seq x y z
N MET A 1 33.81 10.31 -16.89
CA MET A 1 32.98 10.24 -18.09
C MET A 1 31.77 11.09 -17.86
N ALA A 2 31.58 12.09 -18.67
CA ALA A 2 30.58 13.13 -18.53
C ALA A 2 29.17 12.51 -18.65
N VAL A 3 28.40 12.52 -17.55
CA VAL A 3 26.96 12.38 -17.61
C VAL A 3 26.47 13.69 -18.24
N GLU A 4 26.13 13.60 -19.51
CA GLU A 4 25.54 14.70 -20.26
C GLU A 4 24.35 15.22 -19.48
N LYS A 5 24.39 16.49 -19.12
CA LYS A 5 23.32 17.26 -18.50
C LYS A 5 22.14 17.34 -19.47
N SER A 6 21.36 16.29 -19.61
CA SER A 6 20.06 16.45 -20.24
C SER A 6 19.19 17.24 -19.26
N SER A 7 18.91 18.48 -19.64
CA SER A 7 18.16 19.48 -18.86
C SER A 7 16.65 19.19 -18.79
N GLU A 8 16.23 17.94 -18.87
CA GLU A 8 14.82 17.61 -18.75
C GLU A 8 14.37 17.84 -17.31
N LYS A 9 13.64 18.92 -17.09
CA LYS A 9 13.02 19.26 -15.81
C LYS A 9 11.98 18.19 -15.44
N PHE A 10 11.82 17.93 -14.14
CA PHE A 10 10.74 17.11 -13.61
C PHE A 10 9.39 17.59 -14.15
N ARG A 11 8.58 16.68 -14.68
CA ARG A 11 7.26 16.94 -15.28
C ARG A 11 6.14 16.44 -14.36
N PRO A 12 5.64 17.25 -13.40
CA PRO A 12 4.63 16.80 -12.46
C PRO A 12 3.32 16.37 -13.14
N GLY A 13 2.91 17.05 -14.23
CA GLY A 13 1.71 16.68 -14.99
C GLY A 13 1.81 15.30 -15.65
N GLN A 14 2.99 14.94 -16.19
CA GLN A 14 3.21 13.60 -16.73
C GLN A 14 3.18 12.53 -15.63
N THR A 15 3.77 12.82 -14.47
CA THR A 15 3.72 11.92 -13.31
C THR A 15 2.30 11.75 -12.78
N PHE A 16 1.48 12.81 -12.81
CA PHE A 16 0.06 12.74 -12.47
C PHE A 16 -0.70 11.81 -13.43
N LEU A 17 -0.43 11.89 -14.75
CA LEU A 17 -1.04 10.99 -15.73
C LEU A 17 -0.61 9.52 -15.52
N ILE A 18 0.64 9.28 -15.13
CA ILE A 18 1.11 7.94 -14.72
C ILE A 18 0.34 7.47 -13.47
N GLY A 19 -0.05 8.39 -12.61
CA GLY A 19 -0.86 8.13 -11.43
C GLY A 19 -2.19 7.44 -11.71
N PHE A 20 -2.74 7.50 -12.94
CA PHE A 20 -3.94 6.73 -13.30
C PHE A 20 -3.71 5.21 -13.21
N ALA A 21 -2.51 4.71 -13.39
CA ALA A 21 -2.18 3.32 -13.12
C ALA A 21 -2.34 2.96 -11.62
N PHE A 22 -2.03 3.89 -10.72
CA PHE A 22 -2.24 3.74 -9.28
C PHE A 22 -3.70 3.95 -8.89
N PHE A 23 -4.38 4.87 -9.56
CA PHE A 23 -5.81 5.09 -9.34
C PHE A 23 -6.62 3.81 -9.58
N THR A 24 -6.29 2.98 -10.59
CA THR A 24 -7.02 1.72 -10.84
C THR A 24 -7.02 0.76 -9.65
N THR A 25 -6.11 0.93 -8.69
CA THR A 25 -6.05 0.10 -7.49
C THR A 25 -7.19 0.37 -6.50
N PHE A 26 -8.03 1.38 -6.74
CA PHE A 26 -9.24 1.62 -5.96
C PHE A 26 -10.17 0.41 -5.90
N SER A 27 -10.12 -0.44 -6.93
CA SER A 27 -10.89 -1.69 -6.98
C SER A 27 -10.58 -2.61 -5.79
N TRP A 28 -9.35 -2.62 -5.27
CA TRP A 28 -9.02 -3.37 -4.04
C TRP A 28 -9.72 -2.80 -2.80
N SER A 29 -9.76 -1.48 -2.67
CA SER A 29 -10.46 -0.85 -1.54
C SER A 29 -11.96 -1.13 -1.58
N LEU A 30 -12.57 -1.10 -2.78
CA LEU A 30 -13.97 -1.47 -2.94
C LEU A 30 -14.19 -2.98 -2.71
N TYR A 31 -13.28 -3.84 -3.19
CA TYR A 31 -13.26 -5.27 -2.92
C TYR A 31 -13.23 -5.54 -1.40
N ASN A 32 -12.29 -4.93 -0.67
CA ASN A 32 -12.14 -5.11 0.76
C ASN A 32 -13.37 -4.66 1.57
N THR A 33 -14.14 -3.69 1.08
CA THR A 33 -15.31 -3.16 1.80
C THR A 33 -16.61 -3.90 1.50
N GLN A 34 -16.73 -4.53 0.33
CA GLN A 34 -17.98 -5.13 -0.11
C GLN A 34 -17.92 -6.67 -0.18
N VAL A 35 -16.81 -7.23 -0.67
CA VAL A 35 -16.72 -8.68 -0.88
C VAL A 35 -16.58 -9.44 0.44
N ASN A 36 -15.87 -8.87 1.43
CA ASN A 36 -15.73 -9.49 2.75
C ASN A 36 -17.08 -9.78 3.40
N GLN A 37 -18.03 -8.86 3.27
CA GLN A 37 -19.38 -9.02 3.82
C GLN A 37 -20.15 -10.13 3.10
N GLN A 38 -20.02 -10.22 1.77
CA GLN A 38 -20.64 -11.28 0.99
C GLN A 38 -20.02 -12.65 1.32
N VAL A 39 -18.72 -12.74 1.50
CA VAL A 39 -18.05 -13.97 1.95
C VAL A 39 -18.53 -14.37 3.35
N LYS A 40 -18.75 -13.41 4.25
CA LYS A 40 -19.27 -13.65 5.61
C LYS A 40 -20.63 -14.34 5.62
N LEU A 41 -21.50 -14.05 4.64
CA LEU A 41 -22.81 -14.70 4.52
C LEU A 41 -22.71 -16.21 4.26
N TYR A 42 -21.63 -16.67 3.61
CA TYR A 42 -21.39 -18.10 3.38
C TYR A 42 -20.57 -18.75 4.49
N ILE A 43 -19.66 -18.00 5.10
CA ILE A 43 -18.66 -18.51 6.05
C ILE A 43 -18.73 -17.71 7.33
N PRO A 44 -19.24 -18.30 8.44
CA PRO A 44 -19.39 -17.59 9.70
C PRO A 44 -18.08 -17.16 10.36
N LEU A 45 -16.96 -17.89 10.10
CA LEU A 45 -15.66 -17.66 10.74
C LEU A 45 -14.91 -16.52 10.08
N LEU A 46 -14.61 -15.46 10.83
CA LEU A 46 -13.83 -14.30 10.35
C LEU A 46 -12.38 -14.66 10.02
N THR A 47 -11.83 -15.68 10.64
CA THR A 47 -10.53 -16.27 10.29
C THR A 47 -10.51 -16.65 8.80
N ILE A 48 -11.52 -17.40 8.35
CA ILE A 48 -11.59 -17.89 6.96
C ILE A 48 -11.90 -16.74 6.01
N VAL A 49 -12.80 -15.83 6.40
CA VAL A 49 -13.03 -14.59 5.63
C VAL A 49 -11.72 -13.83 5.44
N GLY A 50 -10.93 -13.65 6.50
CA GLY A 50 -9.63 -13.00 6.45
C GLY A 50 -8.63 -13.71 5.53
N ILE A 51 -8.59 -15.04 5.51
CA ILE A 51 -7.76 -15.83 4.59
C ILE A 51 -8.19 -15.59 3.14
N ILE A 52 -9.49 -15.60 2.85
CA ILE A 52 -10.02 -15.35 1.51
C ILE A 52 -9.69 -13.93 1.06
N MET A 53 -9.85 -12.94 1.94
CA MET A 53 -9.51 -11.55 1.63
C MET A 53 -8.01 -11.34 1.40
N ALA A 54 -7.14 -12.20 1.95
CA ALA A 54 -5.69 -12.14 1.74
C ALA A 54 -5.19 -12.89 0.48
N ILE A 55 -6.07 -13.58 -0.27
CA ILE A 55 -5.70 -14.35 -1.47
C ILE A 55 -4.99 -13.48 -2.51
N ASP A 56 -5.42 -12.24 -2.70
CA ASP A 56 -4.81 -11.28 -3.61
C ASP A 56 -3.34 -11.01 -3.27
N ASN A 57 -3.01 -10.87 -1.98
CA ASN A 57 -1.65 -10.67 -1.51
C ASN A 57 -0.80 -11.93 -1.67
N ILE A 58 -1.37 -13.12 -1.41
CA ILE A 58 -0.70 -14.41 -1.62
C ILE A 58 -0.34 -14.59 -3.10
N ILE A 59 -1.30 -14.36 -3.99
CA ILE A 59 -1.10 -14.40 -5.45
C ILE A 59 -0.08 -13.34 -5.86
N GLY A 60 -0.16 -12.14 -5.29
CA GLY A 60 0.72 -11.01 -5.58
C GLY A 60 2.19 -11.33 -5.33
N VAL A 61 2.52 -12.01 -4.23
CA VAL A 61 3.90 -12.41 -3.89
C VAL A 61 4.52 -13.32 -4.96
N ILE A 62 3.71 -14.13 -5.63
CA ILE A 62 4.18 -15.08 -6.65
C ILE A 62 4.16 -14.43 -8.04
N VAL A 63 3.03 -13.84 -8.42
CA VAL A 63 2.79 -13.37 -9.79
C VAL A 63 3.54 -12.08 -10.10
N GLN A 64 3.59 -11.11 -9.16
CA GLN A 64 4.19 -9.80 -9.43
C GLN A 64 5.69 -9.87 -9.79
N PRO A 65 6.57 -10.62 -9.08
CA PRO A 65 7.97 -10.77 -9.46
C PRO A 65 8.15 -11.44 -10.83
N VAL A 66 7.34 -12.48 -11.11
CA VAL A 66 7.37 -13.18 -12.40
C VAL A 66 7.02 -12.22 -13.53
N MET A 67 5.90 -11.51 -13.39
CA MET A 67 5.43 -10.57 -14.40
C MET A 67 6.35 -9.35 -14.53
N GLY A 68 6.97 -8.89 -13.44
CA GLY A 68 8.02 -7.88 -13.46
C GLY A 68 9.16 -8.28 -14.37
N ASN A 69 9.71 -9.47 -14.17
CA ASN A 69 10.79 -10.02 -15.00
C ASN A 69 10.38 -10.23 -16.46
N VAL A 70 9.18 -10.75 -16.72
CA VAL A 70 8.64 -10.92 -18.08
C VAL A 70 8.56 -9.56 -18.79
N SER A 71 8.01 -8.54 -18.13
CA SER A 71 7.88 -7.22 -18.75
C SER A 71 9.23 -6.52 -18.98
N ASP A 72 10.22 -6.72 -18.09
CA ASP A 72 11.55 -6.16 -18.25
C ASP A 72 12.25 -6.66 -19.52
N ASN A 73 11.96 -7.92 -19.92
CA ASN A 73 12.50 -8.55 -21.13
C ASN A 73 11.64 -8.33 -22.38
N THR A 74 10.49 -7.69 -22.27
CA THR A 74 9.58 -7.46 -23.39
C THR A 74 10.01 -6.24 -24.19
N ARG A 75 9.95 -6.36 -25.53
CA ARG A 75 10.18 -5.29 -26.51
C ARG A 75 8.99 -5.25 -27.44
N SER A 76 8.09 -4.27 -27.22
CA SER A 76 6.91 -4.11 -28.07
C SER A 76 6.82 -2.72 -28.69
N LYS A 77 5.92 -2.57 -29.66
CA LYS A 77 5.64 -1.26 -30.26
C LYS A 77 5.07 -0.23 -29.27
N TYR A 78 4.51 -0.68 -28.14
CA TYR A 78 3.94 0.18 -27.11
C TYR A 78 4.87 0.37 -25.88
N GLY A 79 6.03 -0.27 -25.87
CA GLY A 79 6.96 -0.31 -24.75
C GLY A 79 7.04 -1.69 -24.14
N ARG A 80 7.62 -1.79 -22.93
CA ARG A 80 7.81 -3.06 -22.22
C ARG A 80 6.70 -3.36 -21.20
N ARG A 81 6.12 -2.31 -20.56
CA ARG A 81 5.14 -2.44 -19.47
C ARG A 81 3.70 -2.24 -19.93
N MET A 82 3.49 -1.29 -20.86
CA MET A 82 2.16 -0.87 -21.31
C MET A 82 1.28 -2.03 -21.79
N PRO A 83 1.77 -3.03 -22.58
CA PRO A 83 0.94 -4.15 -23.02
C PRO A 83 0.35 -4.95 -21.84
N TYR A 84 1.15 -5.17 -20.79
CA TYR A 84 0.73 -5.90 -19.60
C TYR A 84 -0.26 -5.11 -18.76
N ILE A 85 -0.09 -3.77 -18.66
CA ILE A 85 -1.02 -2.89 -17.97
C ILE A 85 -2.38 -2.92 -18.67
N VAL A 86 -2.41 -2.79 -19.99
CA VAL A 86 -3.66 -2.79 -20.78
C VAL A 86 -4.40 -4.12 -20.61
N VAL A 87 -3.72 -5.25 -20.86
CA VAL A 87 -4.34 -6.58 -20.72
C VAL A 87 -4.78 -6.84 -19.28
N GLY A 88 -3.93 -6.52 -18.31
CA GLY A 88 -4.22 -6.76 -16.91
C GLY A 88 -5.39 -5.91 -16.38
N VAL A 89 -5.47 -4.62 -16.74
CA VAL A 89 -6.59 -3.77 -16.31
C VAL A 89 -7.90 -4.20 -16.96
N ILE A 90 -7.90 -4.53 -18.26
CA ILE A 90 -9.12 -4.98 -18.94
C ILE A 90 -9.62 -6.30 -18.34
N SER A 91 -8.74 -7.29 -18.15
CA SER A 91 -9.13 -8.56 -17.54
C SER A 91 -9.60 -8.37 -16.10
N SER A 92 -8.91 -7.52 -15.31
CA SER A 92 -9.35 -7.18 -13.95
C SER A 92 -10.72 -6.53 -13.94
N ALA A 93 -11.00 -5.59 -14.83
CA ALA A 93 -12.29 -4.92 -14.92
C ALA A 93 -13.43 -5.89 -15.27
N ILE A 94 -13.17 -6.84 -16.19
CA ILE A 94 -14.15 -7.87 -16.56
C ILE A 94 -14.45 -8.75 -15.34
N PHE A 95 -13.41 -9.32 -14.70
CA PHE A 95 -13.63 -10.20 -13.55
C PHE A 95 -14.20 -9.46 -12.35
N PHE A 96 -13.83 -8.19 -12.15
CA PHE A 96 -14.42 -7.35 -11.09
C PHE A 96 -15.91 -7.14 -11.28
N ALA A 97 -16.36 -6.85 -12.50
CA ALA A 97 -17.78 -6.72 -12.83
C ALA A 97 -18.57 -8.03 -12.65
N LEU A 98 -17.87 -9.19 -12.72
CA LEU A 98 -18.49 -10.52 -12.55
C LEU A 98 -18.58 -10.96 -11.08
N ILE A 99 -17.78 -10.40 -10.15
CA ILE A 99 -17.81 -10.78 -8.73
C ILE A 99 -19.24 -10.80 -8.15
N PRO A 100 -20.08 -9.75 -8.35
CA PRO A 100 -21.44 -9.74 -7.81
C PRO A 100 -22.37 -10.83 -8.34
N THR A 101 -22.07 -11.43 -9.49
CA THR A 101 -22.88 -12.56 -10.02
C THR A 101 -22.72 -13.82 -9.15
N GLY A 102 -21.68 -13.87 -8.31
CA GLY A 102 -21.49 -14.91 -7.30
C GLY A 102 -22.22 -14.63 -5.98
N PHE A 103 -22.75 -13.44 -5.77
CA PHE A 103 -23.47 -13.10 -4.54
C PHE A 103 -24.83 -13.80 -4.47
N GLY A 104 -25.14 -14.44 -3.32
CA GLY A 104 -26.39 -15.16 -3.14
C GLY A 104 -26.51 -16.46 -3.97
N THR A 105 -25.42 -16.89 -4.62
CA THR A 105 -25.34 -18.17 -5.35
C THR A 105 -24.49 -19.17 -4.58
N GLU A 106 -23.68 -19.99 -5.26
CA GLU A 106 -22.77 -20.95 -4.64
C GLU A 106 -21.41 -20.31 -4.33
N LEU A 107 -20.86 -20.58 -3.14
CA LEU A 107 -19.58 -20.01 -2.69
C LEU A 107 -18.43 -20.21 -3.70
N TRP A 108 -18.37 -21.36 -4.36
CA TRP A 108 -17.30 -21.66 -5.32
C TRP A 108 -17.32 -20.75 -6.55
N ILE A 109 -18.51 -20.26 -6.98
CA ILE A 109 -18.64 -19.29 -8.08
C ILE A 109 -18.02 -17.96 -7.65
N LEU A 110 -18.34 -17.49 -6.45
CA LEU A 110 -17.75 -16.28 -5.88
C LEU A 110 -16.22 -16.39 -5.79
N LEU A 111 -15.72 -17.53 -5.28
CA LEU A 111 -14.27 -17.77 -5.15
C LEU A 111 -13.55 -17.80 -6.49
N ILE A 112 -14.17 -18.33 -7.56
CA ILE A 112 -13.58 -18.30 -8.91
C ILE A 112 -13.41 -16.84 -9.38
N TRP A 113 -14.45 -16.00 -9.24
CA TRP A 113 -14.35 -14.61 -9.66
C TRP A 113 -13.32 -13.81 -8.84
N ILE A 114 -13.26 -14.04 -7.52
CA ILE A 114 -12.24 -13.47 -6.65
C ILE A 114 -10.83 -13.87 -7.12
N PHE A 115 -10.62 -15.15 -7.41
CA PHE A 115 -9.33 -15.67 -7.85
C PHE A 115 -8.91 -15.11 -9.20
N CYS A 116 -9.82 -15.08 -10.19
CA CYS A 116 -9.57 -14.52 -11.52
C CYS A 116 -9.25 -13.01 -11.44
N PHE A 117 -10.00 -12.27 -10.63
CA PHE A 117 -9.74 -10.85 -10.37
C PHE A 117 -8.36 -10.65 -9.73
N SER A 118 -8.04 -11.40 -8.68
CA SER A 118 -6.78 -11.29 -7.95
C SER A 118 -5.56 -11.61 -8.82
N ILE A 119 -5.63 -12.64 -9.67
CA ILE A 119 -4.57 -12.94 -10.65
C ILE A 119 -4.42 -11.79 -11.65
N SER A 120 -5.52 -11.28 -12.19
CA SER A 120 -5.50 -10.20 -13.18
C SER A 120 -4.91 -8.92 -12.59
N MET A 121 -5.25 -8.59 -11.35
CA MET A 121 -4.66 -7.47 -10.61
C MET A 121 -3.15 -7.67 -10.38
N ALA A 122 -2.73 -8.84 -9.91
CA ALA A 122 -1.32 -9.15 -9.68
C ALA A 122 -0.50 -9.14 -10.97
N PHE A 123 -1.13 -9.51 -12.09
CA PHE A 123 -0.51 -9.54 -13.42
C PHE A 123 0.02 -8.18 -13.88
N TYR A 124 -0.70 -7.07 -13.64
CA TYR A 124 -0.26 -5.76 -14.10
C TYR A 124 0.33 -4.85 -13.00
N ARG A 125 0.14 -5.17 -11.72
CA ARG A 125 0.52 -4.29 -10.61
C ARG A 125 1.99 -3.91 -10.61
N SER A 126 2.89 -4.88 -10.80
CA SER A 126 4.33 -4.60 -10.79
C SER A 126 4.73 -3.66 -11.93
N GLN A 127 4.10 -3.76 -13.09
CA GLN A 127 4.30 -2.89 -14.24
C GLN A 127 3.77 -1.48 -13.97
N ALA A 128 2.58 -1.36 -13.39
CA ALA A 128 1.99 -0.08 -12.99
C ALA A 128 2.91 0.66 -12.00
N VAL A 129 3.39 -0.05 -10.96
CA VAL A 129 4.33 0.52 -9.97
C VAL A 129 5.66 0.92 -10.61
N ALA A 130 6.20 0.11 -11.51
CA ALA A 130 7.48 0.37 -12.17
C ALA A 130 7.42 1.49 -13.22
N LEU A 131 6.23 1.86 -13.68
CA LEU A 131 6.07 2.91 -14.69
C LEU A 131 6.59 4.27 -14.19
N MET A 132 6.35 4.61 -12.91
CA MET A 132 6.83 5.88 -12.35
C MET A 132 8.37 5.99 -12.35
N PRO A 133 9.15 5.06 -11.80
CA PRO A 133 10.62 5.14 -11.84
C PRO A 133 11.20 5.01 -13.25
N ASP A 134 10.42 4.51 -14.24
CA ASP A 134 10.85 4.49 -15.64
C ASP A 134 10.82 5.90 -16.27
N PHE A 135 9.90 6.77 -15.85
CA PHE A 135 9.79 8.14 -16.34
C PHE A 135 10.51 9.17 -15.48
N VAL A 136 10.59 8.93 -14.17
CA VAL A 136 11.13 9.90 -13.21
C VAL A 136 12.58 9.54 -12.86
N ARG A 137 13.48 10.52 -13.06
CA ARG A 137 14.90 10.35 -12.74
C ARG A 137 15.12 10.11 -11.25
N PRO A 138 16.21 9.43 -10.86
CA PRO A 138 16.52 9.10 -9.47
C PRO A 138 16.41 10.28 -8.50
N ILE A 139 16.90 11.46 -8.89
CA ILE A 139 16.88 12.67 -8.04
C ILE A 139 15.47 13.20 -7.75
N ASP A 140 14.50 12.96 -8.64
CA ASP A 140 13.12 13.44 -8.50
C ASP A 140 12.12 12.34 -8.08
N ARG A 141 12.58 11.09 -7.88
CA ARG A 141 11.71 9.95 -7.54
C ARG A 141 10.87 10.17 -6.29
N SER A 142 11.39 10.91 -5.31
CA SER A 142 10.64 11.24 -4.10
C SER A 142 9.40 12.09 -4.42
N LYS A 143 9.54 13.09 -5.30
CA LYS A 143 8.42 13.92 -5.77
C LYS A 143 7.44 13.09 -6.61
N GLY A 144 7.97 12.24 -7.49
CA GLY A 144 7.16 11.32 -8.31
C GLY A 144 6.34 10.39 -7.44
N ASN A 145 6.96 9.78 -6.43
CA ASN A 145 6.28 8.89 -5.48
C ASN A 145 5.17 9.60 -4.70
N ALA A 146 5.38 10.84 -4.29
CA ALA A 146 4.34 11.62 -3.62
C ALA A 146 3.10 11.80 -4.50
N ILE A 147 3.28 12.14 -5.78
CA ILE A 147 2.18 12.34 -6.73
C ILE A 147 1.38 11.05 -6.96
N ILE A 148 2.07 9.93 -7.18
CA ILE A 148 1.36 8.65 -7.42
C ILE A 148 0.64 8.14 -6.17
N ASN A 149 1.19 8.37 -4.96
CA ASN A 149 0.50 8.03 -3.72
C ASN A 149 -0.75 8.90 -3.50
N ILE A 150 -0.72 10.18 -3.87
CA ILE A 150 -1.92 11.04 -3.87
C ILE A 150 -2.98 10.45 -4.80
N MET A 151 -2.60 10.03 -6.02
CA MET A 151 -3.53 9.42 -6.97
C MET A 151 -4.11 8.09 -6.45
N GLY A 152 -3.30 7.26 -5.80
CA GLY A 152 -3.77 6.06 -5.10
C GLY A 152 -4.76 6.39 -3.99
N GLY A 153 -4.45 7.41 -3.17
CA GLY A 153 -5.32 7.88 -2.11
C GLY A 153 -6.66 8.45 -2.63
N ILE A 154 -6.65 9.22 -3.72
CA ILE A 154 -7.87 9.67 -4.39
C ILE A 154 -8.70 8.47 -4.85
N GLY A 155 -8.05 7.44 -5.40
CA GLY A 155 -8.71 6.18 -5.75
C GLY A 155 -9.36 5.50 -4.54
N THR A 156 -8.67 5.44 -3.41
CA THR A 156 -9.20 4.86 -2.16
C THR A 156 -10.43 5.64 -1.66
N ILE A 157 -10.40 6.98 -1.66
CA ILE A 157 -11.55 7.81 -1.31
C ILE A 157 -12.72 7.56 -2.27
N PHE A 158 -12.45 7.46 -3.56
CA PHE A 158 -13.45 7.12 -4.57
C PHE A 158 -14.10 5.76 -4.29
N ALA A 159 -13.31 4.73 -3.97
CA ALA A 159 -13.80 3.39 -3.64
C ALA A 159 -14.72 3.39 -2.41
N PHE A 160 -14.29 4.04 -1.33
CA PHE A 160 -15.09 4.12 -0.10
C PHE A 160 -16.36 4.95 -0.29
N THR A 161 -16.32 5.98 -1.14
CA THR A 161 -17.52 6.73 -1.52
C THR A 161 -18.45 5.88 -2.38
N LEU A 162 -17.89 5.11 -3.31
CA LEU A 162 -18.66 4.19 -4.15
C LEU A 162 -19.28 3.05 -3.33
N SER A 163 -18.63 2.66 -2.21
CA SER A 163 -19.22 1.75 -1.23
C SER A 163 -20.55 2.28 -0.68
N LEU A 164 -20.63 3.56 -0.31
CA LEU A 164 -21.90 4.19 0.10
C LEU A 164 -22.93 4.20 -1.04
N VAL A 165 -22.48 4.51 -2.25
CA VAL A 165 -23.37 4.55 -3.44
C VAL A 165 -23.99 3.17 -3.70
N SER A 166 -23.30 2.08 -3.35
CA SER A 166 -23.80 0.71 -3.52
C SER A 166 -25.11 0.42 -2.77
N ASP A 167 -25.36 1.14 -1.67
CA ASP A 167 -26.62 1.00 -0.91
C ASP A 167 -27.84 1.50 -1.68
N TYR A 168 -27.65 2.40 -2.67
CA TYR A 168 -28.72 3.03 -3.46
C TYR A 168 -28.91 2.38 -4.82
N ILE A 169 -27.82 1.96 -5.48
CA ILE A 169 -27.87 1.43 -6.85
C ILE A 169 -27.65 -0.07 -6.94
N GLY A 170 -27.31 -0.70 -5.81
CA GLY A 170 -27.02 -2.12 -5.70
C GLY A 170 -25.58 -2.48 -6.10
N LEU A 171 -25.09 -3.62 -5.58
CA LEU A 171 -23.71 -4.07 -5.75
C LEU A 171 -23.36 -4.34 -7.21
N GLN A 172 -24.26 -4.97 -7.98
CA GLN A 172 -23.99 -5.31 -9.38
C GLN A 172 -23.65 -4.06 -10.20
N LEU A 173 -24.48 -3.02 -10.11
CA LEU A 173 -24.24 -1.78 -10.86
C LEU A 173 -23.01 -1.03 -10.36
N THR A 174 -22.76 -1.05 -9.06
CA THR A 174 -21.58 -0.45 -8.43
C THR A 174 -20.29 -1.04 -8.98
N PHE A 175 -20.18 -2.37 -9.06
CA PHE A 175 -19.00 -3.05 -9.59
C PHE A 175 -18.83 -2.83 -11.10
N ILE A 176 -19.92 -2.75 -11.86
CA ILE A 176 -19.88 -2.39 -13.29
C ILE A 176 -19.35 -0.95 -13.47
N ILE A 177 -19.86 0.02 -12.70
CA ILE A 177 -19.39 1.41 -12.75
C ILE A 177 -17.90 1.46 -12.39
N ALA A 178 -17.46 0.78 -11.33
CA ALA A 178 -16.07 0.70 -10.95
C ALA A 178 -15.20 0.12 -12.08
N SER A 179 -15.65 -0.95 -12.72
CA SER A 179 -14.97 -1.58 -13.85
C SER A 179 -14.84 -0.63 -15.06
N ILE A 180 -15.89 0.12 -15.38
CA ILE A 180 -15.85 1.14 -16.43
C ILE A 180 -14.83 2.22 -16.09
N VAL A 181 -14.80 2.70 -14.85
CA VAL A 181 -13.84 3.72 -14.39
C VAL A 181 -12.40 3.19 -14.45
N MET A 182 -12.16 1.92 -14.13
CA MET A 182 -10.83 1.29 -14.31
C MET A 182 -10.39 1.34 -15.77
N VAL A 183 -11.28 0.98 -16.70
CA VAL A 183 -11.00 0.99 -18.15
C VAL A 183 -10.75 2.43 -18.64
N ILE A 184 -11.56 3.40 -18.20
CA ILE A 184 -11.36 4.82 -18.55
C ILE A 184 -10.00 5.30 -18.05
N ALA A 185 -9.62 5.01 -16.82
CA ALA A 185 -8.31 5.38 -16.26
C ALA A 185 -7.16 4.76 -17.09
N MET A 186 -7.30 3.51 -17.50
CA MET A 186 -6.35 2.83 -18.37
C MET A 186 -6.29 3.48 -19.76
N ILE A 187 -7.42 3.84 -20.36
CA ILE A 187 -7.46 4.53 -21.66
C ILE A 187 -6.75 5.89 -21.58
N ILE A 188 -7.01 6.67 -20.54
CA ILE A 188 -6.31 7.95 -20.30
C ILE A 188 -4.79 7.72 -20.24
N LEU A 189 -4.36 6.74 -19.43
CA LEU A 189 -2.94 6.38 -19.32
C LEU A 189 -2.36 5.99 -20.68
N PHE A 190 -3.02 5.09 -21.41
CA PHE A 190 -2.53 4.56 -22.69
C PHE A 190 -2.41 5.65 -23.77
N LEU A 191 -3.38 6.57 -23.84
CA LEU A 191 -3.38 7.65 -24.84
C LEU A 191 -2.38 8.76 -24.52
N THR A 192 -2.09 8.99 -23.23
CA THR A 192 -1.27 10.13 -22.79
C THR A 192 0.19 9.77 -22.55
N ILE A 193 0.48 8.50 -22.19
CA ILE A 193 1.82 8.07 -21.80
C ILE A 193 2.42 7.14 -22.87
N LYS A 194 3.43 7.63 -23.56
CA LYS A 194 4.22 6.84 -24.51
C LYS A 194 5.46 6.29 -23.81
N GLU A 195 5.43 5.02 -23.41
CA GLU A 195 6.52 4.42 -22.63
C GLU A 195 7.88 4.48 -23.31
N LYS A 196 7.93 4.43 -24.65
CA LYS A 196 9.18 4.58 -25.42
C LYS A 196 9.89 5.91 -25.19
N ASP A 197 9.16 6.95 -24.79
CA ASP A 197 9.74 8.26 -24.48
C ASP A 197 10.30 8.34 -23.06
N SER A 198 10.14 7.26 -22.25
CA SER A 198 10.61 7.24 -20.87
C SER A 198 12.13 7.24 -20.79
N TYR A 199 12.65 7.88 -19.74
CA TYR A 199 14.08 7.93 -19.43
C TYR A 199 14.72 6.53 -19.38
N SER A 200 14.06 5.61 -18.66
CA SER A 200 14.57 4.25 -18.48
C SER A 200 14.57 3.43 -19.78
N TYR A 201 13.55 3.58 -20.63
CA TYR A 201 13.48 2.86 -21.90
C TYR A 201 14.55 3.34 -22.90
N LYS A 202 14.76 4.64 -23.00
CA LYS A 202 15.82 5.21 -23.86
C LYS A 202 17.20 4.74 -23.43
N LEU A 203 17.48 4.82 -22.10
CA LEU A 203 18.75 4.35 -21.56
C LEU A 203 18.99 2.85 -21.81
N LEU A 204 17.93 2.03 -21.69
CA LEU A 204 17.99 0.60 -21.97
C LEU A 204 18.33 0.32 -23.43
N MET A 205 17.70 1.03 -24.38
CA MET A 205 17.98 0.87 -25.81
C MET A 205 19.42 1.29 -26.17
N GLU A 206 19.93 2.36 -25.55
CA GLU A 206 21.31 2.79 -25.71
C GLU A 206 22.32 1.77 -25.17
N GLN A 207 21.99 1.13 -24.04
CA GLN A 207 22.80 0.07 -23.44
C GLN A 207 22.80 -1.19 -24.30
N GLU A 208 21.63 -1.65 -24.77
CA GLU A 208 21.52 -2.81 -25.66
C GLU A 208 22.29 -2.60 -26.98
N ALA A 209 22.26 -1.38 -27.53
CA ALA A 209 23.04 -1.05 -28.73
C ALA A 209 24.56 -1.10 -28.51
N LYS A 210 25.02 -0.83 -27.26
CA LYS A 210 26.44 -0.88 -26.86
C LYS A 210 26.88 -2.27 -26.37
N GLU A 211 25.96 -3.09 -25.79
CA GLU A 211 26.26 -4.44 -25.24
C GLU A 211 26.45 -5.53 -26.31
N VAL A 212 26.26 -5.23 -27.57
CA VAL A 212 26.70 -6.13 -28.66
C VAL A 212 28.23 -6.37 -28.58
N GLU A 213 28.95 -5.59 -27.77
CA GLU A 213 30.44 -5.66 -27.63
C GLU A 213 30.97 -6.18 -26.26
N SER A 214 30.15 -6.49 -25.23
CA SER A 214 30.72 -6.90 -23.93
C SER A 214 29.86 -7.85 -23.07
N VAL A 215 30.56 -8.83 -22.50
CA VAL A 215 30.15 -9.98 -21.66
C VAL A 215 29.18 -9.64 -20.52
N LYS A 216 28.13 -10.44 -20.37
CA LYS A 216 27.16 -10.44 -19.26
C LYS A 216 27.83 -10.44 -17.88
N LYS A 217 27.67 -9.36 -17.10
CA LYS A 217 27.92 -9.37 -15.67
C LYS A 217 26.83 -10.16 -14.97
N GLN A 218 27.20 -11.26 -14.32
CA GLN A 218 26.31 -12.01 -13.40
C GLN A 218 25.80 -11.07 -12.30
N LYS A 219 24.47 -10.87 -12.26
CA LYS A 219 23.80 -10.28 -11.09
C LYS A 219 23.76 -11.33 -9.99
N GLU A 220 24.43 -11.09 -8.87
CA GLU A 220 24.24 -11.89 -7.65
C GLU A 220 22.74 -11.89 -7.28
N LYS A 221 22.13 -13.08 -7.25
CA LYS A 221 20.79 -13.29 -6.72
C LYS A 221 20.84 -13.19 -5.19
N LEU A 222 20.67 -12.00 -4.66
CA LEU A 222 20.42 -11.83 -3.23
C LEU A 222 19.05 -12.44 -2.90
N THR A 223 19.07 -13.59 -2.23
CA THR A 223 17.84 -14.24 -1.75
C THR A 223 17.33 -13.48 -0.53
N ILE A 224 16.03 -13.14 -0.46
CA ILE A 224 15.40 -12.44 0.68
C ILE A 224 15.73 -13.13 2.01
N LEU A 225 15.71 -14.47 2.04
CA LEU A 225 16.08 -15.26 3.22
C LEU A 225 17.52 -15.02 3.68
N ALA A 226 18.48 -14.87 2.75
CA ALA A 226 19.85 -14.54 3.11
C ALA A 226 19.93 -13.13 3.71
N SER A 227 19.18 -12.17 3.15
CA SER A 227 19.13 -10.81 3.68
C SER A 227 18.51 -10.73 5.09
N ILE A 228 17.46 -11.51 5.36
CA ILE A 228 16.86 -11.63 6.71
C ILE A 228 17.88 -12.24 7.69
N ARG A 229 18.60 -13.28 7.27
CA ARG A 229 19.64 -13.91 8.08
C ARG A 229 20.78 -12.94 8.40
N ASP A 230 21.20 -12.13 7.43
CA ASP A 230 22.25 -11.12 7.62
C ASP A 230 21.82 -10.08 8.64
N VAL A 231 20.61 -9.51 8.49
CA VAL A 231 20.03 -8.54 9.45
C VAL A 231 19.87 -9.18 10.85
N ALA A 232 19.44 -10.45 10.92
CA ALA A 232 19.31 -11.16 12.19
C ALA A 232 20.67 -11.39 12.89
N ARG A 233 21.78 -11.36 12.16
CA ARG A 233 23.15 -11.51 12.70
C ARG A 233 23.83 -10.18 13.04
N GLU A 234 23.23 -9.04 12.67
CA GLU A 234 23.77 -7.74 13.08
C GLU A 234 23.90 -7.65 14.61
N LYS A 235 25.00 -7.02 15.08
CA LYS A 235 25.22 -6.79 16.52
C LYS A 235 24.13 -5.88 17.11
N ASP A 236 23.78 -4.81 16.39
CA ASP A 236 22.66 -3.93 16.73
C ASP A 236 21.38 -4.45 16.09
N LYS A 237 20.42 -4.80 16.93
CA LYS A 237 19.14 -5.38 16.51
C LYS A 237 18.12 -4.36 16.02
N SER A 238 18.46 -3.06 15.94
CA SER A 238 17.52 -1.99 15.54
C SER A 238 16.83 -2.27 14.22
N THR A 239 17.54 -2.81 13.21
CA THR A 239 16.94 -3.17 11.91
C THR A 239 15.89 -4.27 12.05
N LEU A 240 16.22 -5.37 12.72
CA LEU A 240 15.31 -6.49 12.91
C LEU A 240 14.08 -6.06 13.72
N ILE A 241 14.30 -5.33 14.83
CA ILE A 241 13.23 -4.84 15.70
C ILE A 241 12.29 -3.88 14.91
N MET A 242 12.87 -3.00 14.08
CA MET A 242 12.08 -2.09 13.25
C MET A 242 11.25 -2.85 12.22
N LEU A 243 11.79 -3.89 11.56
CA LEU A 243 11.05 -4.75 10.63
C LEU A 243 9.91 -5.51 11.32
N LEU A 244 10.13 -6.01 12.54
CA LEU A 244 9.08 -6.64 13.35
C LEU A 244 8.01 -5.63 13.80
N ALA A 245 8.39 -4.40 14.12
CA ALA A 245 7.42 -3.34 14.42
C ALA A 245 6.58 -2.99 13.18
N ILE A 246 7.21 -2.90 12.00
CA ILE A 246 6.52 -2.72 10.70
C ILE A 246 5.52 -3.86 10.49
N PHE A 247 5.94 -5.09 10.66
CA PHE A 247 5.04 -6.24 10.58
C PHE A 247 3.83 -6.09 11.52
N ALA A 248 4.09 -5.78 12.80
CA ALA A 248 3.04 -5.71 13.81
C ALA A 248 1.99 -4.62 13.49
N TRP A 249 2.40 -3.37 13.17
CA TRP A 249 1.39 -2.34 12.87
C TRP A 249 0.64 -2.60 11.56
N PHE A 250 1.31 -3.20 10.54
CA PHE A 250 0.62 -3.58 9.32
C PHE A 250 -0.35 -4.75 9.54
N VAL A 251 -0.08 -5.69 10.45
CA VAL A 251 -1.06 -6.71 10.87
C VAL A 251 -2.31 -6.04 11.42
N GLY A 252 -2.15 -5.11 12.37
CA GLY A 252 -3.28 -4.36 12.93
C GLY A 252 -4.06 -3.60 11.85
N TYR A 253 -3.37 -2.85 10.99
CA TYR A 253 -4.00 -2.05 9.93
C TYR A 253 -4.74 -2.93 8.90
N ASN A 254 -4.07 -3.91 8.29
CA ASN A 254 -4.68 -4.74 7.23
C ASN A 254 -5.80 -5.63 7.76
N GLY A 255 -5.67 -6.13 8.99
CA GLY A 255 -6.74 -6.91 9.62
C GLY A 255 -7.99 -6.06 9.88
N LEU A 256 -7.81 -4.83 10.35
CA LEU A 256 -8.91 -3.88 10.51
C LEU A 256 -9.54 -3.52 9.16
N GLU A 257 -8.74 -3.12 8.17
CA GLU A 257 -9.24 -2.75 6.84
C GLU A 257 -10.08 -3.87 6.22
N ALA A 258 -9.64 -5.13 6.34
CA ALA A 258 -10.33 -6.26 5.74
C ALA A 258 -11.63 -6.67 6.47
N LEU A 259 -11.75 -6.39 7.77
CA LEU A 259 -12.87 -6.91 8.57
C LEU A 259 -13.76 -5.82 9.19
N PHE A 260 -13.35 -4.54 9.12
CA PHE A 260 -14.06 -3.43 9.76
C PHE A 260 -15.50 -3.28 9.27
N THR A 261 -15.76 -3.47 7.97
CA THR A 261 -17.11 -3.29 7.42
C THR A 261 -18.08 -4.34 7.92
N ILE A 262 -17.60 -5.55 8.23
CA ILE A 262 -18.40 -6.58 8.91
C ILE A 262 -18.68 -6.14 10.36
N TYR A 263 -17.64 -5.66 11.08
CA TYR A 263 -17.75 -5.19 12.45
C TYR A 263 -18.76 -4.05 12.62
N ALA A 264 -18.70 -3.04 11.75
CA ALA A 264 -19.51 -1.82 11.87
C ALA A 264 -20.90 -1.94 11.22
N GLY A 265 -21.07 -2.87 10.30
CA GLY A 265 -22.30 -3.10 9.54
C GLY A 265 -23.34 -3.96 10.25
N PRO A 266 -24.42 -4.32 9.53
CA PRO A 266 -25.56 -5.10 10.09
C PRO A 266 -25.17 -6.48 10.62
N GLU A 267 -24.16 -7.12 10.04
CA GLU A 267 -23.67 -8.44 10.44
C GLU A 267 -22.80 -8.42 11.70
N GLY A 268 -22.46 -7.22 12.20
CA GLY A 268 -21.65 -7.03 13.41
C GLY A 268 -22.38 -6.23 14.48
N LEU A 269 -21.81 -5.08 14.86
CA LEU A 269 -22.34 -4.24 15.93
C LEU A 269 -23.44 -3.26 15.49
N SER A 270 -23.80 -3.23 14.21
CA SER A 270 -24.79 -2.31 13.64
C SER A 270 -24.54 -0.84 14.02
N ILE A 271 -23.24 -0.43 14.04
CA ILE A 271 -22.84 0.99 14.26
C ILE A 271 -23.44 1.86 13.15
N VAL A 272 -23.55 1.30 11.96
CA VAL A 272 -24.27 1.87 10.81
C VAL A 272 -25.24 0.83 10.23
N PRO A 273 -26.37 1.29 9.64
CA PRO A 273 -27.45 0.39 9.21
C PRO A 273 -27.13 -0.40 7.93
N THR A 274 -26.15 0.03 7.13
CA THR A 274 -25.87 -0.58 5.83
C THR A 274 -24.40 -0.90 5.63
N PRO A 275 -24.08 -1.94 4.81
CA PRO A 275 -22.72 -2.28 4.43
C PRO A 275 -21.96 -1.15 3.74
N GLY A 276 -22.63 -0.39 2.86
CA GLY A 276 -22.02 0.72 2.16
C GLY A 276 -21.61 1.86 3.07
N GLN A 277 -22.44 2.19 4.07
CA GLN A 277 -22.09 3.16 5.10
C GLN A 277 -20.88 2.70 5.92
N ALA A 278 -20.78 1.41 6.25
CA ALA A 278 -19.62 0.87 6.97
C ALA A 278 -18.33 1.07 6.17
N GLY A 279 -18.35 0.80 4.87
CA GLY A 279 -17.21 1.07 3.98
C GLY A 279 -16.90 2.57 3.86
N PHE A 280 -17.91 3.43 3.81
CA PHE A 280 -17.74 4.88 3.73
C PHE A 280 -17.02 5.48 4.94
N LEU A 281 -17.19 4.91 6.13
CA LEU A 281 -16.50 5.37 7.35
C LEU A 281 -14.96 5.36 7.21
N LEU A 282 -14.41 4.45 6.41
CA LEU A 282 -12.97 4.37 6.17
C LEU A 282 -12.42 5.61 5.43
N ASN A 283 -13.30 6.42 4.80
CA ASN A 283 -12.88 7.71 4.24
C ASN A 283 -12.31 8.65 5.31
N ALA A 284 -12.74 8.57 6.56
CA ALA A 284 -12.20 9.38 7.62
C ALA A 284 -10.69 9.13 7.81
N ILE A 285 -10.23 7.87 7.69
CA ILE A 285 -8.80 7.52 7.72
C ILE A 285 -8.10 8.03 6.45
N ALA A 286 -8.65 7.74 5.26
CA ALA A 286 -8.01 8.03 3.98
C ALA A 286 -7.85 9.54 3.74
N ILE A 287 -8.90 10.33 3.97
CA ILE A 287 -8.87 11.80 3.82
C ILE A 287 -7.88 12.40 4.80
N THR A 288 -7.95 12.01 6.07
CA THR A 288 -7.08 12.56 7.10
C THR A 288 -5.62 12.18 6.85
N PHE A 289 -5.34 10.96 6.40
CA PHE A 289 -4.01 10.52 5.99
C PHE A 289 -3.46 11.44 4.88
N ILE A 290 -4.21 11.65 3.79
CA ILE A 290 -3.75 12.47 2.66
C ILE A 290 -3.48 13.91 3.08
N LEU A 291 -4.39 14.52 3.84
CA LEU A 291 -4.25 15.90 4.30
C LEU A 291 -3.09 16.08 5.29
N SER A 292 -2.82 15.06 6.11
CA SER A 292 -1.80 15.10 7.16
C SER A 292 -0.41 14.67 6.69
N ALA A 293 -0.28 13.84 5.66
CA ALA A 293 0.98 13.22 5.26
C ALA A 293 2.08 14.26 4.95
N PHE A 294 1.76 15.30 4.20
CA PHE A 294 2.75 16.34 3.86
C PHE A 294 3.13 17.21 5.08
N PRO A 295 2.22 17.85 5.83
CA PRO A 295 2.58 18.65 7.02
C PRO A 295 3.38 17.81 8.04
N LEU A 296 2.96 16.59 8.30
CA LEU A 296 3.62 15.73 9.29
C LEU A 296 4.99 15.22 8.83
N SER A 297 5.23 15.13 7.53
CA SER A 297 6.58 14.86 7.00
C SER A 297 7.57 15.98 7.32
N LEU A 298 7.10 17.23 7.37
CA LEU A 298 7.91 18.39 7.78
C LEU A 298 8.18 18.36 9.29
N LEU A 299 7.19 17.96 10.09
CA LEU A 299 7.35 17.80 11.53
C LEU A 299 8.46 16.79 11.86
N ALA A 300 8.56 15.69 11.13
CA ALA A 300 9.59 14.67 11.32
C ALA A 300 11.03 15.20 11.16
N LYS A 301 11.21 16.26 10.37
CA LYS A 301 12.52 16.93 10.25
C LYS A 301 12.89 17.72 11.53
N LYS A 302 11.89 18.16 12.31
CA LYS A 302 12.09 18.97 13.53
C LYS A 302 12.28 18.12 14.77
N ILE A 303 11.40 17.12 14.97
CA ILE A 303 11.37 16.33 16.23
C ILE A 303 11.99 14.94 16.10
N GLY A 304 12.39 14.55 14.88
CA GLY A 304 12.92 13.21 14.58
C GLY A 304 11.86 12.20 14.16
N ARG A 305 12.27 11.26 13.32
CA ARG A 305 11.35 10.28 12.70
C ARG A 305 10.89 9.22 13.69
N ARG A 306 11.78 8.74 14.57
CA ARG A 306 11.41 7.73 15.59
C ARG A 306 10.35 8.29 16.55
N LEU A 307 10.48 9.57 16.97
CA LEU A 307 9.50 10.19 17.84
C LEU A 307 8.15 10.36 17.11
N CYS A 308 8.18 10.76 15.84
CA CYS A 308 6.96 10.85 15.01
C CYS A 308 6.23 9.50 14.93
N ILE A 309 6.96 8.39 14.69
CA ILE A 309 6.35 7.06 14.65
C ILE A 309 5.77 6.68 16.02
N LYS A 310 6.50 6.92 17.13
CA LYS A 310 5.98 6.64 18.48
C LYS A 310 4.67 7.39 18.76
N ILE A 311 4.63 8.70 18.45
CA ILE A 311 3.42 9.51 18.60
C ILE A 311 2.30 8.95 17.70
N GLY A 312 2.61 8.63 16.44
CA GLY A 312 1.64 8.08 15.49
C GLY A 312 1.01 6.79 15.98
N VAL A 313 1.83 5.84 16.46
CA VAL A 313 1.31 4.56 16.98
C VAL A 313 0.46 4.78 18.24
N ILE A 314 0.86 5.69 19.15
CA ILE A 314 0.05 6.04 20.34
C ILE A 314 -1.31 6.60 19.92
N LEU A 315 -1.35 7.53 18.96
CA LEU A 315 -2.60 8.10 18.46
C LEU A 315 -3.52 7.01 17.87
N MET A 316 -2.95 6.06 17.13
CA MET A 316 -3.70 4.94 16.58
C MET A 316 -4.23 4.00 17.68
N ILE A 317 -3.44 3.70 18.70
CA ILE A 317 -3.86 2.88 19.86
C ILE A 317 -5.02 3.56 20.58
N ILE A 318 -4.89 4.85 20.92
CA ILE A 318 -5.95 5.62 21.59
C ILE A 318 -7.23 5.61 20.74
N ALA A 319 -7.10 5.86 19.43
CA ALA A 319 -8.23 5.85 18.51
C ALA A 319 -9.02 4.55 18.54
N LEU A 320 -8.33 3.41 18.47
CA LEU A 320 -8.98 2.09 18.48
C LEU A 320 -9.57 1.73 19.84
N ILE A 321 -8.84 2.02 20.93
CA ILE A 321 -9.34 1.71 22.30
C ILE A 321 -10.58 2.56 22.61
N VAL A 322 -10.57 3.86 22.29
CA VAL A 322 -11.72 4.74 22.52
C VAL A 322 -12.91 4.30 21.67
N ALA A 323 -12.71 3.98 20.40
CA ALA A 323 -13.76 3.46 19.53
C ALA A 323 -14.32 2.11 20.02
N PHE A 324 -13.47 1.23 20.54
CA PHE A 324 -13.87 -0.04 21.17
C PHE A 324 -14.74 0.17 22.42
N LEU A 325 -14.39 1.12 23.28
CA LEU A 325 -15.13 1.36 24.54
C LEU A 325 -16.53 1.95 24.31
N PHE A 326 -16.65 2.90 23.38
CA PHE A 326 -17.89 3.64 23.18
C PHE A 326 -18.80 3.09 22.08
N ARG A 327 -18.26 2.47 21.04
CA ARG A 327 -18.96 1.77 19.93
C ARG A 327 -20.07 2.58 19.26
N THR A 328 -19.91 3.91 19.19
CA THR A 328 -20.88 4.80 18.56
C THR A 328 -20.33 5.34 17.25
N LEU A 329 -21.21 5.71 16.32
CA LEU A 329 -20.83 6.29 15.03
C LEU A 329 -19.90 7.50 15.20
N THR A 330 -20.27 8.45 16.05
CA THR A 330 -19.50 9.68 16.26
C THR A 330 -18.09 9.39 16.78
N VAL A 331 -17.97 8.51 17.78
CA VAL A 331 -16.66 8.17 18.36
C VAL A 331 -15.82 7.36 17.35
N THR A 332 -16.43 6.48 16.56
CA THR A 332 -15.73 5.75 15.50
C THR A 332 -15.17 6.69 14.44
N VAL A 333 -15.95 7.68 13.98
CA VAL A 333 -15.47 8.69 13.00
C VAL A 333 -14.34 9.53 13.59
N MET A 334 -14.49 10.05 14.82
CA MET A 334 -13.43 10.80 15.50
C MET A 334 -12.17 9.97 15.70
N GLY A 335 -12.34 8.70 16.10
CA GLY A 335 -11.26 7.74 16.21
C GLY A 335 -10.55 7.53 14.88
N PHE A 336 -11.27 7.39 13.78
CA PHE A 336 -10.68 7.21 12.44
C PHE A 336 -9.97 8.45 11.92
N ILE A 337 -10.44 9.65 12.25
CA ILE A 337 -9.69 10.89 12.00
C ILE A 337 -8.36 10.86 12.75
N LEU A 338 -8.38 10.54 14.05
CA LEU A 338 -7.18 10.44 14.87
C LEU A 338 -6.24 9.32 14.38
N PHE A 339 -6.81 8.17 13.98
CA PHE A 339 -6.07 7.05 13.40
C PHE A 339 -5.37 7.45 12.09
N GLY A 340 -6.05 8.20 11.21
CA GLY A 340 -5.48 8.69 9.95
C GLY A 340 -4.28 9.63 10.15
N ILE A 341 -4.32 10.51 11.16
CA ILE A 341 -3.17 11.34 11.56
C ILE A 341 -2.02 10.45 12.04
N GLY A 342 -2.31 9.50 12.92
CA GLY A 342 -1.33 8.54 13.43
C GLY A 342 -0.70 7.72 12.31
N TRP A 343 -1.52 7.23 11.40
CA TRP A 343 -1.08 6.46 10.23
C TRP A 343 -0.16 7.28 9.30
N ALA A 344 -0.44 8.56 9.11
CA ALA A 344 0.43 9.45 8.33
C ALA A 344 1.81 9.60 8.98
N LEU A 345 1.88 9.78 10.31
CA LEU A 345 3.14 9.84 11.05
C LEU A 345 3.95 8.55 10.93
N VAL A 346 3.30 7.41 10.98
CA VAL A 346 3.95 6.09 10.88
C VAL A 346 4.40 5.81 9.45
N ASN A 347 3.49 5.88 8.49
CA ASN A 347 3.71 5.42 7.12
C ASN A 347 4.78 6.24 6.39
N VAL A 348 4.73 7.58 6.49
CA VAL A 348 5.67 8.46 5.81
C VAL A 348 7.11 8.31 6.34
N ASN A 349 7.28 7.98 7.63
CA ASN A 349 8.59 7.92 8.27
C ASN A 349 9.20 6.52 8.30
N SER A 350 8.40 5.46 8.26
CA SER A 350 8.87 4.09 8.47
C SER A 350 9.86 3.60 7.42
N ILE A 351 9.58 3.83 6.14
CA ILE A 351 10.48 3.43 5.05
C ILE A 351 11.80 4.18 5.11
N VAL A 352 11.76 5.45 5.52
CA VAL A 352 12.96 6.30 5.60
C VAL A 352 13.89 5.83 6.72
N ILE A 353 13.34 5.43 7.89
CA ILE A 353 14.14 4.82 8.95
C ILE A 353 14.85 3.55 8.47
N ILE A 354 14.16 2.72 7.67
CA ILE A 354 14.76 1.51 7.09
C ILE A 354 15.92 1.85 6.15
N TRP A 355 15.82 2.94 5.39
CA TRP A 355 16.95 3.40 4.55
C TRP A 355 18.15 3.90 5.38
N GLU A 356 17.88 4.60 6.48
CA GLU A 356 18.94 5.08 7.40
C GLU A 356 19.58 3.94 8.19
N LEU A 357 18.89 2.82 8.38
CA LEU A 357 19.44 1.63 9.00
C LEU A 357 20.34 0.83 8.05
N ALA A 358 20.26 1.06 6.73
CA ALA A 358 21.09 0.36 5.75
C ALA A 358 22.58 0.73 5.96
N PRO A 359 23.50 -0.27 6.01
CA PRO A 359 24.90 -0.03 6.35
C PRO A 359 25.66 0.77 5.27
N ASN A 360 25.13 0.81 4.04
CA ASN A 360 25.68 1.60 2.93
C ASN A 360 24.64 1.79 1.82
N LEU A 361 24.89 2.73 0.91
CA LEU A 361 24.00 3.07 -0.20
C LEU A 361 23.70 1.88 -1.14
N LYS A 362 24.62 0.92 -1.29
CA LYS A 362 24.44 -0.27 -2.13
C LYS A 362 23.39 -1.23 -1.55
N LYS A 363 23.17 -1.21 -0.23
CA LYS A 363 22.20 -2.08 0.46
C LYS A 363 20.81 -1.45 0.65
N ILE A 364 20.60 -0.17 0.29
CA ILE A 364 19.28 0.49 0.40
C ILE A 364 18.19 -0.31 -0.32
N GLY A 365 18.47 -0.84 -1.53
CA GLY A 365 17.52 -1.67 -2.26
C GLY A 365 17.13 -2.96 -1.52
N THR A 366 18.11 -3.62 -0.89
CA THR A 366 17.88 -4.81 -0.07
C THR A 366 16.99 -4.50 1.14
N TYR A 367 17.27 -3.40 1.85
CA TYR A 367 16.50 -2.97 3.02
C TYR A 367 15.09 -2.51 2.64
N THR A 368 14.93 -1.85 1.48
CA THR A 368 13.61 -1.56 0.90
C THR A 368 12.84 -2.85 0.61
N GLY A 369 13.51 -3.86 0.03
CA GLY A 369 12.93 -5.17 -0.21
C GLY A 369 12.45 -5.86 1.08
N LEU A 370 13.23 -5.77 2.17
CA LEU A 370 12.83 -6.29 3.49
C LEU A 370 11.63 -5.54 4.05
N TYR A 371 11.57 -4.22 3.93
CA TYR A 371 10.38 -3.43 4.31
C TYR A 371 9.12 -3.94 3.64
N TYR A 372 9.16 -4.07 2.30
CA TYR A 372 8.01 -4.57 1.55
C TYR A 372 7.69 -6.03 1.86
N PHE A 373 8.69 -6.88 2.08
CA PHE A 373 8.45 -8.27 2.47
C PHE A 373 7.67 -8.36 3.78
N PHE A 374 8.09 -7.64 4.84
CA PHE A 374 7.41 -7.67 6.13
C PHE A 374 6.02 -7.01 6.07
N SER A 375 5.84 -5.96 5.28
CA SER A 375 4.51 -5.34 5.09
C SER A 375 3.54 -6.23 4.32
N VAL A 376 3.99 -6.94 3.28
CA VAL A 376 3.17 -7.89 2.52
C VAL A 376 2.86 -9.14 3.35
N LEU A 377 3.84 -9.65 4.11
CA LEU A 377 3.61 -10.75 5.04
C LEU A 377 2.54 -10.39 6.07
N ALA A 378 2.54 -9.15 6.56
CA ALA A 378 1.51 -8.63 7.44
C ALA A 378 0.15 -8.48 6.74
N ALA A 379 0.13 -8.11 5.45
CA ALA A 379 -1.12 -8.04 4.68
C ALA A 379 -1.75 -9.43 4.44
N ILE A 380 -0.92 -10.47 4.37
CA ILE A 380 -1.39 -11.86 4.28
C ILE A 380 -1.90 -12.37 5.64
N LEU A 381 -1.11 -12.19 6.70
CA LEU A 381 -1.41 -12.76 8.00
C LEU A 381 -2.36 -11.90 8.85
N GLY A 382 -2.41 -10.58 8.62
CA GLY A 382 -3.20 -9.65 9.40
C GLY A 382 -4.69 -9.97 9.45
N PRO A 383 -5.39 -10.09 8.31
CA PRO A 383 -6.80 -10.43 8.30
C PRO A 383 -7.10 -11.79 8.97
N MET A 384 -6.22 -12.78 8.77
CA MET A 384 -6.33 -14.10 9.40
C MET A 384 -6.17 -14.01 10.93
N LEU A 385 -5.12 -13.34 11.41
CA LEU A 385 -4.82 -13.24 12.86
C LEU A 385 -5.88 -12.42 13.60
N ILE A 386 -6.28 -11.28 13.05
CA ILE A 386 -7.34 -10.45 13.62
C ILE A 386 -8.67 -11.20 13.58
N GLY A 387 -8.98 -11.88 12.46
CA GLY A 387 -10.17 -12.72 12.35
C GLY A 387 -10.20 -13.84 13.39
N MET A 388 -9.08 -14.56 13.58
CA MET A 388 -8.96 -15.63 14.57
C MET A 388 -9.17 -15.11 16.00
N MET A 389 -8.57 -13.98 16.36
CA MET A 389 -8.80 -13.38 17.68
C MET A 389 -10.26 -12.95 17.84
N THR A 390 -10.86 -12.43 16.79
CA THR A 390 -12.26 -11.98 16.81
C THR A 390 -13.24 -13.16 16.89
N ASP A 391 -12.94 -14.28 16.24
CA ASP A 391 -13.73 -15.53 16.39
C ASP A 391 -13.65 -16.10 17.80
N LEU A 392 -12.49 -15.95 18.50
CA LEU A 392 -12.29 -16.44 19.85
C LEU A 392 -12.89 -15.55 20.94
N PHE A 393 -12.83 -14.23 20.77
CA PHE A 393 -13.18 -13.25 21.80
C PHE A 393 -14.45 -12.45 21.52
N GLY A 394 -15.08 -12.66 20.36
CA GLY A 394 -16.29 -11.96 19.91
C GLY A 394 -16.03 -10.79 18.98
N ILE A 395 -17.03 -10.50 18.12
CA ILE A 395 -16.96 -9.46 17.09
C ILE A 395 -16.65 -8.07 17.67
N GLU A 396 -17.14 -7.81 18.88
CA GLU A 396 -16.94 -6.56 19.59
C GLU A 396 -15.47 -6.25 19.90
N THR A 397 -14.58 -7.25 19.89
CA THR A 397 -13.16 -7.10 20.20
C THR A 397 -12.30 -6.73 18.99
N LEU A 398 -12.87 -6.67 17.79
CA LEU A 398 -12.10 -6.45 16.55
C LEU A 398 -11.15 -5.24 16.63
N LEU A 399 -11.63 -4.09 17.11
CA LEU A 399 -10.80 -2.89 17.25
C LEU A 399 -9.71 -3.07 18.32
N LEU A 400 -10.05 -3.76 19.41
CA LEU A 400 -9.09 -4.08 20.48
C LEU A 400 -8.01 -5.04 19.97
N ASN A 401 -8.39 -6.04 19.18
CA ASN A 401 -7.44 -6.98 18.56
C ASN A 401 -6.44 -6.25 17.66
N GLY A 402 -6.89 -5.28 16.86
CA GLY A 402 -6.02 -4.39 16.10
C GLY A 402 -5.11 -3.55 17.00
N ALA A 403 -5.65 -2.99 18.10
CA ALA A 403 -4.87 -2.20 19.06
C ALA A 403 -3.76 -3.02 19.72
N ILE A 404 -3.96 -4.31 20.01
CA ILE A 404 -2.94 -5.20 20.58
C ILE A 404 -1.70 -5.25 19.67
N PHE A 405 -1.87 -5.40 18.36
CA PHE A 405 -0.74 -5.41 17.43
C PHE A 405 -0.06 -4.04 17.35
N LEU A 406 -0.80 -2.93 17.47
CA LEU A 406 -0.20 -1.60 17.58
C LEU A 406 0.57 -1.43 18.89
N ILE A 407 0.11 -1.98 20.01
CA ILE A 407 0.83 -1.99 21.28
C ILE A 407 2.13 -2.79 21.15
N ILE A 408 2.09 -3.96 20.52
CA ILE A 408 3.29 -4.75 20.23
C ILE A 408 4.27 -3.92 19.38
N ALA A 409 3.78 -3.25 18.33
CA ALA A 409 4.61 -2.38 17.51
C ALA A 409 5.22 -1.23 18.32
N PHE A 410 4.44 -0.60 19.19
CA PHE A 410 4.91 0.47 20.08
C PHE A 410 6.03 -0.01 21.00
N VAL A 411 5.84 -1.16 21.66
CA VAL A 411 6.86 -1.76 22.53
C VAL A 411 8.15 -2.04 21.74
N LEU A 412 8.04 -2.62 20.54
CA LEU A 412 9.20 -2.90 19.69
C LEU A 412 9.95 -1.60 19.32
N ILE A 413 9.25 -0.53 18.94
CA ILE A 413 9.89 0.75 18.58
C ILE A 413 10.66 1.38 19.75
N LEU A 414 10.31 1.12 21.00
CA LEU A 414 11.04 1.63 22.15
C LEU A 414 12.50 1.10 22.16
N PHE A 415 12.73 -0.09 21.62
CA PHE A 415 14.05 -0.72 21.55
C PHE A 415 14.83 -0.37 20.28
N VAL A 416 14.26 0.37 19.32
CA VAL A 416 14.99 0.84 18.13
C VAL A 416 15.89 2.01 18.52
N ARG A 417 17.20 1.81 18.47
CA ARG A 417 18.21 2.79 18.90
C ARG A 417 18.78 3.60 17.73
N ARG A 418 18.86 3.02 16.52
CA ARG A 418 19.40 3.63 15.29
C ARG A 418 18.27 4.02 14.33
N GLY A 419 18.61 4.67 13.20
CA GLY A 419 17.66 5.04 12.14
C GLY A 419 17.23 6.50 12.15
N GLU A 420 17.86 7.35 12.99
CA GLU A 420 17.80 8.81 12.83
C GLU A 420 18.99 9.28 12.00
N VAL A 421 18.79 10.35 11.23
CA VAL A 421 19.89 11.02 10.53
C VAL A 421 20.81 11.65 11.56
N GLU A 422 22.06 11.18 11.61
CA GLU A 422 23.11 11.86 12.36
C GLU A 422 23.56 13.06 11.52
N PHE A 423 23.16 14.26 11.91
CA PHE A 423 23.66 15.49 11.31
C PHE A 423 25.10 15.72 11.76
N THR A 424 25.96 16.12 10.83
CA THR A 424 27.29 16.64 11.17
C THR A 424 27.14 17.91 12.01
N GLU A 425 28.18 18.28 12.79
CA GLU A 425 28.13 19.50 13.60
C GLU A 425 27.90 20.75 12.74
N GLU A 426 28.42 20.78 11.51
CA GLU A 426 28.16 21.86 10.55
C GLU A 426 26.68 21.93 10.11
N GLU A 427 26.03 20.77 9.88
CA GLU A 427 24.62 20.71 9.55
C GLU A 427 23.72 21.08 10.73
N LYS A 428 24.12 20.76 11.97
CA LYS A 428 23.44 21.21 13.20
C LYS A 428 23.51 22.72 13.34
N LEU A 429 24.69 23.31 13.15
CA LEU A 429 24.91 24.75 13.22
C LEU A 429 24.15 25.53 12.14
N ALA A 430 24.14 25.02 10.90
CA ALA A 430 23.38 25.60 9.80
C ALA A 430 21.87 25.58 10.09
N ARG A 431 21.39 24.53 10.73
CA ARG A 431 19.98 24.36 11.13
C ARG A 431 19.58 25.28 12.27
N GLU A 432 20.45 25.46 13.27
CA GLU A 432 20.24 26.43 14.37
C GLU A 432 20.20 27.87 13.84
N LYS A 433 21.07 28.24 12.90
CA LYS A 433 21.02 29.55 12.25
C LYS A 433 19.72 29.77 11.49
N THR A 434 19.26 28.79 10.72
CA THR A 434 17.99 28.89 9.98
C THR A 434 16.78 28.98 10.91
N ILE A 435 16.83 28.33 12.09
CA ILE A 435 15.76 28.42 13.10
C ILE A 435 15.77 29.78 13.82
N ALA A 436 16.95 30.37 14.01
CA ALA A 436 17.08 31.71 14.63
C ALA A 436 16.66 32.85 13.69
N GLU A 437 16.60 32.59 12.38
CA GLU A 437 16.17 33.55 11.34
C GLU A 437 14.65 33.44 11.01
N LEU A 438 13.92 32.47 11.58
CA LEU A 438 12.45 32.30 11.50
C LEU A 438 11.74 32.83 12.74
#